data_ffdaba6f50d676a835ddd69868413e44
#
_entry.id   ffdaba6f50d676a835ddd69868413e44
#
_cell.length_a   1.000
_cell.length_b   1.000
_cell.length_c   1.000
_cell.angle_alpha   90.00
_cell.angle_beta   90.00
_cell.angle_gamma   90.00
#
_symmetry.space_group_name_H-M   'P 1'
#
loop_
_entity.id
_entity.type
_entity.pdbx_description
1 polymer ?
#
loop_
_entity_poly.entity_id
_entity_poly.type
_entity_poly.pdbx_seq_one_letter_code
_entity_poly.pdbx_strand_id
1 'polypeptide(L)'
;PGQILSAIKAIGFDDVVEVALGAEDTSRNEAAEFLERMEEGKPFMTTSCCPAYVGWVDKHAPMVKPFVSDTRSPMVYAARRVKEQYPDAEVVFIGPCLAKRYEAEMYVPEVDYVMSFEELGAFMVAYYINPETCEELPLDPEVTKFARGYAQAGGVRNAIVEAVGNGYTTLSIEGLDKKNQTLLTTMVKKPEAQFVEVMACDGGCVNGPCSLAPLTLAKRQIKKALEK
;
A
#
# COMPACT_ATOMS: atom_id res chain seq x y z
N PRO A 1 -7.53 1.45 16.31
CA PRO A 1 -6.36 0.80 15.68
C PRO A 1 -5.36 0.31 16.73
N GLY A 2 -5.06 1.09 17.79
CA GLY A 2 -4.07 0.73 18.81
C GLY A 2 -4.32 -0.59 19.53
N GLN A 3 -5.58 -1.01 19.68
CA GLN A 3 -5.93 -2.32 20.23
C GLN A 3 -5.43 -3.49 19.36
N ILE A 4 -5.40 -3.32 18.04
CA ILE A 4 -4.85 -4.33 17.12
C ILE A 4 -3.34 -4.45 17.29
N LEU A 5 -2.62 -3.33 17.50
CA LEU A 5 -1.18 -3.35 17.79
C LEU A 5 -0.87 -4.15 19.06
N SER A 6 -1.64 -3.92 20.13
CA SER A 6 -1.52 -4.72 21.37
C SER A 6 -1.84 -6.19 21.16
N ALA A 7 -2.89 -6.50 20.39
CA ALA A 7 -3.27 -7.87 20.10
C ALA A 7 -2.18 -8.62 19.31
N ILE A 8 -1.52 -7.94 18.36
CA ILE A 8 -0.39 -8.50 17.61
C ILE A 8 0.78 -8.78 18.55
N LYS A 9 1.13 -7.84 19.44
CA LYS A 9 2.19 -8.07 20.47
C LYS A 9 1.84 -9.25 21.38
N ALA A 10 0.57 -9.41 21.76
CA ALA A 10 0.13 -10.53 22.59
C ALA A 10 0.26 -11.91 21.92
N ILE A 11 0.33 -11.98 20.58
CA ILE A 11 0.63 -13.22 19.86
C ILE A 11 2.10 -13.63 20.05
N GLY A 12 3.01 -12.70 20.35
CA GLY A 12 4.42 -12.95 20.58
C GLY A 12 5.37 -12.14 19.70
N PHE A 13 4.88 -11.17 18.96
CA PHE A 13 5.74 -10.22 18.25
C PHE A 13 6.41 -9.25 19.25
N ASP A 14 7.73 -9.05 19.10
CA ASP A 14 8.50 -8.14 19.94
C ASP A 14 8.07 -6.70 19.76
N ASP A 15 7.81 -6.29 18.50
CA ASP A 15 7.30 -4.97 18.17
C ASP A 15 6.35 -4.96 16.98
N VAL A 16 5.64 -3.85 16.79
CA VAL A 16 4.67 -3.65 15.69
C VAL A 16 4.81 -2.24 15.16
N VAL A 17 5.05 -2.14 13.85
CA VAL A 17 5.25 -0.87 13.13
C VAL A 17 4.09 -0.65 12.17
N GLU A 18 3.54 0.57 12.13
CA GLU A 18 2.55 0.94 11.12
C GLU A 18 3.22 0.97 9.73
N VAL A 19 2.71 0.17 8.79
CA VAL A 19 3.19 0.19 7.40
C VAL A 19 3.02 1.56 6.73
N ALA A 20 2.19 2.42 7.30
CA ALA A 20 2.01 3.79 6.88
C ALA A 20 3.29 4.65 6.99
N LEU A 21 4.26 4.30 7.88
CA LEU A 21 5.60 4.88 7.86
C LEU A 21 6.32 4.63 6.53
N GLY A 22 6.20 3.42 5.98
CA GLY A 22 6.71 3.11 4.64
C GLY A 22 5.94 3.83 3.54
N ALA A 23 4.65 4.15 3.75
CA ALA A 23 3.88 4.93 2.80
C ALA A 23 4.35 6.40 2.73
N GLU A 24 4.87 6.98 3.82
CA GLU A 24 5.55 8.29 3.78
C GLU A 24 6.77 8.26 2.86
N ASP A 25 7.60 7.21 2.98
CA ASP A 25 8.78 7.07 2.13
C ASP A 25 8.40 6.79 0.67
N THR A 26 7.39 5.94 0.43
CA THR A 26 6.86 5.70 -0.91
C THR A 26 6.37 7.01 -1.53
N SER A 27 5.55 7.78 -0.81
CA SER A 27 5.02 9.07 -1.32
C SER A 27 6.12 10.05 -1.67
N ARG A 28 7.14 10.16 -0.81
CA ARG A 28 8.26 11.08 -1.03
C ARG A 28 9.06 10.70 -2.27
N ASN A 29 9.42 9.42 -2.40
CA ASN A 29 10.23 8.95 -3.52
C ASN A 29 9.42 8.93 -4.82
N GLU A 30 8.16 8.50 -4.79
CA GLU A 30 7.29 8.47 -5.97
C GLU A 30 6.94 9.88 -6.46
N ALA A 31 6.77 10.85 -5.56
CA ALA A 31 6.58 12.25 -5.91
C ALA A 31 7.84 12.85 -6.59
N ALA A 32 9.02 12.57 -6.06
CA ALA A 32 10.29 13.03 -6.65
C ALA A 32 10.49 12.41 -8.04
N GLU A 33 10.29 11.09 -8.17
CA GLU A 33 10.36 10.37 -9.45
C GLU A 33 9.34 10.91 -10.46
N PHE A 34 8.11 11.20 -10.00
CA PHE A 34 7.08 11.76 -10.87
C PHE A 34 7.51 13.13 -11.44
N LEU A 35 8.02 14.02 -10.61
CA LEU A 35 8.48 15.34 -11.06
C LEU A 35 9.63 15.22 -12.07
N GLU A 36 10.64 14.38 -11.80
CA GLU A 36 11.74 14.10 -12.71
C GLU A 36 11.25 13.59 -14.07
N ARG A 37 10.33 12.61 -14.06
CA ARG A 37 9.74 12.07 -15.28
C ARG A 37 8.93 13.11 -16.08
N MET A 38 8.26 14.05 -15.41
CA MET A 38 7.56 15.16 -16.09
C MET A 38 8.54 16.16 -16.70
N GLU A 39 9.65 16.46 -16.01
CA GLU A 39 10.74 17.31 -16.57
C GLU A 39 11.40 16.65 -17.78
N GLU A 40 11.56 15.33 -17.79
CA GLU A 40 12.04 14.56 -18.96
C GLU A 40 11.04 14.52 -20.13
N GLY A 41 9.84 15.04 -19.96
CA GLY A 41 8.79 15.05 -20.97
C GLY A 41 8.05 13.70 -21.12
N LYS A 42 8.10 12.83 -20.10
CA LYS A 42 7.27 11.62 -20.10
C LYS A 42 5.80 12.02 -20.08
N PRO A 43 4.92 11.34 -20.83
CA PRO A 43 3.53 11.75 -20.95
C PRO A 43 2.71 11.45 -19.68
N PHE A 44 3.08 10.42 -18.91
CA PHE A 44 2.45 10.04 -17.65
C PHE A 44 3.32 9.07 -16.85
N MET A 45 2.96 8.87 -15.59
CA MET A 45 3.50 7.82 -14.71
C MET A 45 2.35 7.12 -13.99
N THR A 46 2.47 5.81 -13.79
CA THR A 46 1.57 5.03 -12.93
C THR A 46 2.28 4.61 -11.66
N THR A 47 1.52 4.38 -10.59
CA THR A 47 2.05 3.87 -9.31
C THR A 47 2.60 2.45 -9.44
N SER A 48 3.49 2.06 -8.51
CA SER A 48 4.08 0.71 -8.42
C SER A 48 3.71 -0.05 -7.14
N CYS A 49 3.08 0.62 -6.18
CA CYS A 49 2.82 0.06 -4.84
C CYS A 49 1.89 -1.16 -4.82
N CYS A 50 1.15 -1.44 -5.92
CA CYS A 50 0.28 -2.60 -6.07
C CYS A 50 0.99 -3.74 -6.84
N PRO A 51 1.50 -4.80 -6.17
CA PRO A 51 2.24 -5.87 -6.84
C PRO A 51 1.38 -6.70 -7.80
N ALA A 52 0.06 -6.76 -7.59
CA ALA A 52 -0.85 -7.41 -8.53
C ALA A 52 -0.96 -6.64 -9.85
N TYR A 53 -0.97 -5.31 -9.79
CA TYR A 53 -0.91 -4.45 -10.97
C TYR A 53 0.43 -4.60 -11.70
N VAL A 54 1.54 -4.47 -10.99
CA VAL A 54 2.89 -4.62 -11.58
C VAL A 54 3.04 -5.98 -12.25
N GLY A 55 2.63 -7.06 -11.58
CA GLY A 55 2.65 -8.41 -12.14
C GLY A 55 1.74 -8.59 -13.38
N TRP A 56 0.60 -7.88 -13.41
CA TRP A 56 -0.24 -7.85 -14.62
C TRP A 56 0.46 -7.11 -15.77
N VAL A 57 1.10 -5.98 -15.49
CA VAL A 57 1.88 -5.25 -16.51
C VAL A 57 2.97 -6.14 -17.10
N ASP A 58 3.76 -6.78 -16.26
CA ASP A 58 4.87 -7.62 -16.70
C ASP A 58 4.41 -8.80 -17.59
N LYS A 59 3.27 -9.39 -17.27
CA LYS A 59 2.77 -10.60 -17.98
C LYS A 59 1.88 -10.29 -19.17
N HIS A 60 1.08 -9.22 -19.11
CA HIS A 60 -0.02 -9.00 -20.04
C HIS A 60 0.01 -7.64 -20.75
N ALA A 61 0.75 -6.67 -20.25
CA ALA A 61 0.79 -5.32 -20.78
C ALA A 61 2.20 -4.70 -20.77
N PRO A 62 3.23 -5.38 -21.33
CA PRO A 62 4.63 -4.91 -21.24
C PRO A 62 4.84 -3.52 -21.85
N MET A 63 3.94 -3.05 -22.73
CA MET A 63 3.99 -1.69 -23.26
C MET A 63 3.70 -0.60 -22.22
N VAL A 64 3.07 -0.94 -21.10
CA VAL A 64 2.81 -0.02 -19.97
C VAL A 64 4.02 0.08 -19.04
N LYS A 65 4.90 -0.92 -19.01
CA LYS A 65 6.03 -1.02 -18.08
C LYS A 65 6.92 0.24 -18.02
N PRO A 66 7.25 0.92 -19.13
CA PRO A 66 8.06 2.14 -19.08
C PRO A 66 7.43 3.32 -18.32
N PHE A 67 6.14 3.23 -18.02
CA PHE A 67 5.38 4.25 -17.32
C PHE A 67 5.08 3.88 -15.85
N VAL A 68 5.38 2.66 -15.44
CA VAL A 68 5.26 2.25 -14.03
C VAL A 68 6.39 2.87 -13.23
N SER A 69 6.08 3.40 -12.05
CA SER A 69 7.10 3.92 -11.11
C SER A 69 8.08 2.81 -10.69
N ASP A 70 9.32 3.19 -10.47
CA ASP A 70 10.38 2.31 -9.94
C ASP A 70 10.43 2.34 -8.40
N THR A 71 9.64 3.21 -7.78
CA THR A 71 9.56 3.39 -6.33
C THR A 71 9.05 2.12 -5.64
N ARG A 72 9.62 1.80 -4.49
CA ARG A 72 9.23 0.62 -3.71
C ARG A 72 7.91 0.85 -2.97
N SER A 73 7.23 -0.25 -2.68
CA SER A 73 5.96 -0.18 -1.95
C SER A 73 6.15 0.14 -0.48
N PRO A 74 5.08 0.60 0.22
CA PRO A 74 5.11 0.83 1.67
C PRO A 74 5.62 -0.36 2.49
N MET A 75 5.32 -1.59 2.07
CA MET A 75 5.81 -2.79 2.72
C MET A 75 7.34 -2.85 2.74
N VAL A 76 7.97 -2.61 1.60
CA VAL A 76 9.44 -2.69 1.48
C VAL A 76 10.12 -1.56 2.26
N TYR A 77 9.61 -0.33 2.17
CA TYR A 77 10.19 0.79 2.94
C TYR A 77 10.02 0.62 4.45
N ALA A 78 8.85 0.19 4.91
CA ALA A 78 8.65 -0.09 6.33
C ALA A 78 9.60 -1.19 6.83
N ALA A 79 9.76 -2.27 6.06
CA ALA A 79 10.69 -3.34 6.38
C ALA A 79 12.14 -2.86 6.44
N ARG A 80 12.58 -2.01 5.50
CA ARG A 80 13.91 -1.40 5.51
C ARG A 80 14.15 -0.58 6.78
N ARG A 81 13.21 0.26 7.18
CA ARG A 81 13.30 1.02 8.44
C ARG A 81 13.49 0.11 9.65
N VAL A 82 12.76 -1.02 9.69
CA VAL A 82 12.93 -2.01 10.77
C VAL A 82 14.31 -2.63 10.73
N LYS A 83 14.79 -3.08 9.56
CA LYS A 83 16.12 -3.70 9.41
C LYS A 83 17.27 -2.71 9.67
N GLU A 84 17.10 -1.43 9.35
CA GLU A 84 18.08 -0.37 9.68
C GLU A 84 18.21 -0.19 11.19
N GLN A 85 17.11 -0.25 11.93
CA GLN A 85 17.11 -0.12 13.39
C GLN A 85 17.46 -1.43 14.09
N TYR A 86 17.01 -2.55 13.55
CA TYR A 86 17.17 -3.90 14.10
C TYR A 86 17.63 -4.86 12.98
N PRO A 87 18.94 -4.91 12.66
CA PRO A 87 19.45 -5.68 11.52
C PRO A 87 19.13 -7.18 11.56
N ASP A 88 19.04 -7.75 12.76
CA ASP A 88 18.78 -9.19 12.98
C ASP A 88 17.28 -9.52 13.16
N ALA A 89 16.39 -8.53 13.11
CA ALA A 89 14.95 -8.76 13.28
C ALA A 89 14.37 -9.52 12.08
N GLU A 90 13.50 -10.50 12.34
CA GLU A 90 12.64 -11.08 11.32
C GLU A 90 11.40 -10.17 11.12
N VAL A 91 11.17 -9.77 9.88
CA VAL A 91 10.09 -8.84 9.52
C VAL A 91 8.92 -9.60 8.90
N VAL A 92 7.78 -9.53 9.55
CA VAL A 92 6.52 -10.10 9.06
C VAL A 92 5.59 -8.98 8.61
N PHE A 93 5.34 -8.88 7.30
CA PHE A 93 4.29 -7.96 6.81
C PHE A 93 2.91 -8.58 7.04
N ILE A 94 2.01 -7.84 7.67
CA ILE A 94 0.62 -8.27 7.92
C ILE A 94 -0.33 -7.39 7.09
N GLY A 95 -1.13 -8.03 6.21
CA GLY A 95 -2.02 -7.26 5.34
C GLY A 95 -3.04 -8.09 4.56
N PRO A 96 -3.96 -7.44 3.83
CA PRO A 96 -5.06 -8.11 3.13
C PRO A 96 -4.70 -8.65 1.74
N CYS A 97 -3.42 -8.64 1.34
CA CYS A 97 -3.02 -8.82 -0.05
C CYS A 97 -2.14 -10.06 -0.26
N LEU A 98 -2.61 -11.04 -1.02
CA LEU A 98 -1.82 -12.24 -1.36
C LEU A 98 -0.65 -11.94 -2.32
N ALA A 99 -0.79 -10.94 -3.21
CA ALA A 99 0.28 -10.57 -4.14
C ALA A 99 1.53 -10.00 -3.42
N LYS A 100 1.39 -9.56 -2.18
CA LYS A 100 2.52 -9.15 -1.32
C LYS A 100 3.48 -10.30 -1.00
N ARG A 101 3.03 -11.55 -1.03
CA ARG A 101 3.91 -12.73 -0.91
C ARG A 101 4.90 -12.80 -2.06
N TYR A 102 4.41 -12.62 -3.28
CA TYR A 102 5.27 -12.59 -4.47
C TYR A 102 6.23 -11.39 -4.44
N GLU A 103 5.77 -10.22 -4.01
CA GLU A 103 6.64 -9.05 -3.88
C GLU A 103 7.73 -9.29 -2.82
N ALA A 104 7.40 -9.89 -1.67
CA ALA A 104 8.36 -10.18 -0.61
C ALA A 104 9.50 -11.09 -1.10
N GLU A 105 9.21 -12.09 -1.95
CA GLU A 105 10.24 -12.96 -2.54
C GLU A 105 11.32 -12.19 -3.32
N MET A 106 10.96 -11.01 -3.88
CA MET A 106 11.90 -10.15 -4.62
C MET A 106 12.74 -9.25 -3.70
N TYR A 107 12.35 -9.11 -2.43
CA TYR A 107 12.95 -8.18 -1.46
C TYR A 107 13.39 -8.88 -0.17
N VAL A 108 13.94 -10.10 -0.30
CA VAL A 108 14.66 -10.78 0.76
C VAL A 108 16.08 -10.17 0.83
N PRO A 109 16.62 -9.82 2.00
CA PRO A 109 16.10 -10.12 3.35
C PRO A 109 15.27 -9.02 4.00
N GLU A 110 14.80 -7.98 3.31
CA GLU A 110 14.04 -6.90 3.94
C GLU A 110 12.70 -7.38 4.50
N VAL A 111 11.98 -8.22 3.77
CA VAL A 111 10.70 -8.82 4.20
C VAL A 111 10.85 -10.33 4.28
N ASP A 112 10.84 -10.87 5.48
CA ASP A 112 11.07 -12.31 5.69
C ASP A 112 9.78 -13.13 5.48
N TYR A 113 8.63 -12.59 5.95
CA TYR A 113 7.34 -13.28 5.87
C TYR A 113 6.19 -12.33 5.52
N VAL A 114 5.12 -12.90 4.96
CA VAL A 114 3.86 -12.19 4.71
C VAL A 114 2.72 -13.00 5.30
N MET A 115 1.99 -12.39 6.23
CA MET A 115 0.81 -12.93 6.90
C MET A 115 -0.45 -12.17 6.42
N SER A 116 -1.49 -12.89 6.08
CA SER A 116 -2.79 -12.29 5.74
C SER A 116 -3.58 -11.91 7.01
N PHE A 117 -4.59 -11.03 6.86
CA PHE A 117 -5.49 -10.74 7.97
C PHE A 117 -6.30 -11.96 8.42
N GLU A 118 -6.60 -12.90 7.51
CA GLU A 118 -7.27 -14.15 7.86
C GLU A 118 -6.37 -15.03 8.74
N GLU A 119 -5.08 -15.15 8.40
CA GLU A 119 -4.10 -15.87 9.20
C GLU A 119 -3.89 -15.20 10.56
N LEU A 120 -3.76 -13.87 10.60
CA LEU A 120 -3.70 -13.12 11.86
C LEU A 120 -4.93 -13.39 12.74
N GLY A 121 -6.13 -13.37 12.16
CA GLY A 121 -7.37 -13.69 12.86
C GLY A 121 -7.37 -15.11 13.42
N ALA A 122 -6.86 -16.09 12.65
CA ALA A 122 -6.73 -17.48 13.12
C ALA A 122 -5.74 -17.59 14.29
N PHE A 123 -4.61 -16.87 14.27
CA PHE A 123 -3.68 -16.80 15.41
C PHE A 123 -4.36 -16.20 16.64
N MET A 124 -5.08 -15.07 16.50
CA MET A 124 -5.80 -14.46 17.63
C MET A 124 -6.80 -15.41 18.26
N VAL A 125 -7.54 -16.17 17.45
CA VAL A 125 -8.47 -17.20 17.96
C VAL A 125 -7.71 -18.32 18.67
N ALA A 126 -6.64 -18.83 18.09
CA ALA A 126 -5.85 -19.92 18.67
C ALA A 126 -5.20 -19.55 20.00
N TYR A 127 -4.81 -18.30 20.18
CA TYR A 127 -4.22 -17.78 21.42
C TYR A 127 -5.25 -17.15 22.38
N TYR A 128 -6.55 -17.26 22.07
CA TYR A 128 -7.64 -16.66 22.86
C TYR A 128 -7.50 -15.15 23.07
N ILE A 129 -6.97 -14.43 22.06
CA ILE A 129 -6.78 -12.98 22.09
C ILE A 129 -8.02 -12.32 21.49
N ASN A 130 -8.71 -11.48 22.28
CA ASN A 130 -9.76 -10.61 21.78
C ASN A 130 -9.23 -9.18 21.66
N PRO A 131 -9.05 -8.65 20.43
CA PRO A 131 -8.54 -7.29 20.23
C PRO A 131 -9.36 -6.20 20.91
N GLU A 132 -10.68 -6.40 21.07
CA GLU A 132 -11.57 -5.40 21.70
C GLU A 132 -11.28 -5.19 23.19
N THR A 133 -10.63 -6.17 23.83
CA THR A 133 -10.25 -6.12 25.25
C THR A 133 -8.79 -5.74 25.46
N CYS A 134 -8.00 -5.60 24.40
CA CYS A 134 -6.60 -5.18 24.49
C CYS A 134 -6.48 -3.68 24.79
N GLU A 135 -5.39 -3.31 25.42
CA GLU A 135 -5.03 -1.90 25.66
C GLU A 135 -4.87 -1.15 24.33
N GLU A 136 -5.30 0.10 24.27
CA GLU A 136 -5.11 0.92 23.08
C GLU A 136 -3.71 1.57 23.10
N LEU A 137 -2.79 1.04 22.29
CA LEU A 137 -1.49 1.66 22.08
C LEU A 137 -1.61 2.92 21.22
N PRO A 138 -0.75 3.94 21.46
CA PRO A 138 -0.70 5.11 20.61
C PRO A 138 -0.26 4.72 19.20
N LEU A 139 -0.82 5.41 18.20
CA LEU A 139 -0.33 5.36 16.83
C LEU A 139 0.89 6.26 16.68
N ASP A 140 1.72 5.97 15.68
CA ASP A 140 2.93 6.75 15.43
C ASP A 140 2.57 8.21 15.05
N PRO A 141 3.05 9.21 15.81
CA PRO A 141 2.75 10.61 15.56
C PRO A 141 3.38 11.16 14.27
N GLU A 142 4.41 10.52 13.73
CA GLU A 142 5.07 10.94 12.49
C GLU A 142 4.28 10.56 11.24
N VAL A 143 3.32 9.64 11.36
CA VAL A 143 2.51 9.18 10.24
C VAL A 143 1.37 10.14 9.94
N THR A 144 1.37 10.69 8.72
CA THR A 144 0.30 11.60 8.27
C THR A 144 -1.00 10.88 7.96
N LYS A 145 -2.09 11.64 7.92
CA LYS A 145 -3.38 11.13 7.45
C LYS A 145 -3.34 10.62 6.00
N PHE A 146 -2.47 11.20 5.15
CA PHE A 146 -2.32 10.78 3.76
C PHE A 146 -1.69 9.38 3.69
N ALA A 147 -0.65 9.12 4.46
CA ALA A 147 -0.03 7.81 4.54
C ALA A 147 -0.98 6.75 5.13
N ARG A 148 -1.74 7.07 6.17
CA ARG A 148 -2.78 6.16 6.71
C ARG A 148 -3.93 5.93 5.74
N GLY A 149 -4.20 6.88 4.86
CA GLY A 149 -5.21 6.78 3.80
C GLY A 149 -4.79 5.93 2.59
N TYR A 150 -3.54 5.53 2.50
CA TYR A 150 -2.92 4.88 1.33
C TYR A 150 -3.64 3.61 0.87
N ALA A 151 -4.23 2.86 1.80
CA ALA A 151 -4.90 1.59 1.51
C ALA A 151 -6.27 1.74 0.80
N GLN A 152 -6.80 2.95 0.70
CA GLN A 152 -8.05 3.23 -0.01
C GLN A 152 -7.76 3.65 -1.46
N ALA A 153 -8.68 3.37 -2.37
CA ALA A 153 -8.62 3.94 -3.71
C ALA A 153 -8.63 5.47 -3.65
N GLY A 154 -7.75 6.12 -4.39
CA GLY A 154 -7.49 7.55 -4.33
C GLY A 154 -6.50 7.98 -3.24
N GLY A 155 -6.09 7.07 -2.34
CA GLY A 155 -5.22 7.40 -1.21
C GLY A 155 -3.80 7.75 -1.65
N VAL A 156 -3.22 6.96 -2.54
CA VAL A 156 -1.88 7.21 -3.11
C VAL A 156 -1.90 8.52 -3.91
N ARG A 157 -2.87 8.67 -4.80
CA ARG A 157 -3.05 9.92 -5.57
C ARG A 157 -3.11 11.14 -4.65
N ASN A 158 -3.88 11.08 -3.57
CA ASN A 158 -4.01 12.21 -2.65
C ASN A 158 -2.69 12.53 -1.94
N ALA A 159 -1.91 11.50 -1.56
CA ALA A 159 -0.58 11.68 -0.97
C ALA A 159 0.40 12.33 -1.95
N ILE A 160 0.38 11.91 -3.22
CA ILE A 160 1.22 12.52 -4.25
C ILE A 160 0.79 13.95 -4.56
N VAL A 161 -0.50 14.22 -4.71
CA VAL A 161 -1.03 15.59 -4.92
C VAL A 161 -0.64 16.53 -3.77
N GLU A 162 -0.68 16.05 -2.52
CA GLU A 162 -0.18 16.82 -1.37
C GLU A 162 1.30 17.17 -1.49
N ALA A 163 2.11 16.23 -1.99
CA ALA A 163 3.56 16.42 -2.11
C ALA A 163 3.95 17.33 -3.29
N VAL A 164 3.28 17.20 -4.46
CA VAL A 164 3.67 17.89 -5.70
C VAL A 164 2.79 19.10 -6.02
N GLY A 165 1.67 19.29 -5.31
CA GLY A 165 0.69 20.34 -5.57
C GLY A 165 -0.30 20.00 -6.69
N ASN A 166 -1.24 20.95 -6.94
CA ASN A 166 -2.38 20.77 -7.84
C ASN A 166 -2.07 21.08 -9.32
N GLY A 167 -0.81 21.16 -9.72
CA GLY A 167 -0.41 21.54 -11.09
C GLY A 167 -0.55 20.44 -12.12
N TYR A 168 -0.87 19.21 -11.72
CA TYR A 168 -0.87 18.02 -12.59
C TYR A 168 -2.25 17.36 -12.65
N THR A 169 -2.56 16.79 -13.83
CA THR A 169 -3.78 15.98 -13.99
C THR A 169 -3.57 14.59 -13.39
N THR A 170 -4.54 14.12 -12.62
CA THR A 170 -4.45 12.85 -11.91
C THR A 170 -5.67 11.96 -12.14
N LEU A 171 -5.46 10.65 -12.11
CA LEU A 171 -6.49 9.64 -12.26
C LEU A 171 -6.29 8.53 -11.23
N SER A 172 -7.37 7.95 -10.70
CA SER A 172 -7.33 6.72 -9.91
C SER A 172 -8.08 5.63 -10.64
N ILE A 173 -7.43 4.49 -10.85
CA ILE A 173 -7.98 3.28 -11.45
C ILE A 173 -8.06 2.23 -10.36
N GLU A 174 -9.27 1.78 -10.05
CA GLU A 174 -9.53 0.73 -9.07
C GLU A 174 -10.20 -0.47 -9.76
N GLY A 175 -9.70 -1.68 -9.43
CA GLY A 175 -10.07 -2.90 -10.14
C GLY A 175 -9.35 -3.06 -11.48
N LEU A 176 -8.87 -4.27 -11.77
CA LEU A 176 -8.25 -4.62 -13.06
C LEU A 176 -9.22 -5.39 -13.95
N ASP A 177 -10.44 -4.88 -14.14
CA ASP A 177 -11.39 -5.41 -15.10
C ASP A 177 -10.98 -5.11 -16.56
N LYS A 178 -11.67 -5.68 -17.53
CA LYS A 178 -11.36 -5.49 -18.97
C LYS A 178 -11.38 -4.01 -19.40
N LYS A 179 -12.25 -3.19 -18.81
CA LYS A 179 -12.36 -1.77 -19.13
C LYS A 179 -11.09 -1.03 -18.67
N ASN A 180 -10.68 -1.25 -17.43
CA ASN A 180 -9.50 -0.61 -16.85
C ASN A 180 -8.20 -1.13 -17.49
N GLN A 181 -8.12 -2.41 -17.83
CA GLN A 181 -6.99 -2.96 -18.58
C GLN A 181 -6.88 -2.31 -19.99
N THR A 182 -8.01 -2.12 -20.68
CA THR A 182 -8.06 -1.44 -21.97
C THR A 182 -7.66 0.04 -21.82
N LEU A 183 -8.16 0.72 -20.78
CA LEU A 183 -7.79 2.11 -20.50
C LEU A 183 -6.28 2.25 -20.33
N LEU A 184 -5.66 1.46 -19.44
CA LEU A 184 -4.21 1.48 -19.18
C LEU A 184 -3.38 1.26 -20.44
N THR A 185 -3.75 0.29 -21.27
CA THR A 185 -3.02 0.02 -22.53
C THR A 185 -3.23 1.13 -23.57
N THR A 186 -4.40 1.78 -23.59
CA THR A 186 -4.71 2.88 -24.50
C THR A 186 -3.95 4.15 -24.09
N MET A 187 -3.75 4.38 -22.80
CA MET A 187 -3.03 5.55 -22.26
C MET A 187 -1.60 5.64 -22.78
N VAL A 188 -0.96 4.55 -23.15
CA VAL A 188 0.37 4.53 -23.78
C VAL A 188 0.42 5.41 -25.05
N LYS A 189 -0.70 5.45 -25.79
CA LYS A 189 -0.82 6.26 -27.02
C LYS A 189 -1.55 7.58 -26.80
N LYS A 190 -2.49 7.59 -25.86
CA LYS A 190 -3.34 8.74 -25.58
C LYS A 190 -3.50 8.87 -24.05
N PRO A 191 -2.57 9.53 -23.37
CA PRO A 191 -2.63 9.75 -21.92
C PRO A 191 -3.87 10.55 -21.53
N GLU A 192 -4.57 10.11 -20.48
CA GLU A 192 -5.72 10.83 -19.92
C GLU A 192 -5.35 11.64 -18.68
N ALA A 193 -4.24 11.31 -18.03
CA ALA A 193 -3.70 12.00 -16.86
C ALA A 193 -2.18 11.85 -16.82
N GLN A 194 -1.51 12.75 -16.09
CA GLN A 194 -0.06 12.71 -15.91
C GLN A 194 0.36 11.77 -14.78
N PHE A 195 -0.40 11.73 -13.68
CA PHE A 195 -0.21 10.77 -12.60
C PHE A 195 -1.41 9.83 -12.46
N VAL A 196 -1.15 8.52 -12.46
CA VAL A 196 -2.21 7.51 -12.45
C VAL A 196 -1.98 6.53 -11.29
N GLU A 197 -2.81 6.63 -10.28
CA GLU A 197 -2.90 5.59 -9.27
C GLU A 197 -3.56 4.36 -9.84
N VAL A 198 -2.97 3.17 -9.64
CA VAL A 198 -3.58 1.91 -10.07
C VAL A 198 -3.61 0.92 -8.91
N MET A 199 -4.81 0.50 -8.53
CA MET A 199 -5.05 -0.56 -7.56
C MET A 199 -5.82 -1.71 -8.20
N ALA A 200 -5.30 -2.94 -8.07
CA ALA A 200 -5.94 -4.13 -8.65
C ALA A 200 -7.28 -4.49 -8.00
N CYS A 201 -7.48 -4.11 -6.74
CA CYS A 201 -8.71 -4.34 -6.01
C CYS A 201 -9.67 -3.15 -6.13
N ASP A 202 -10.95 -3.43 -6.35
CA ASP A 202 -12.02 -2.42 -6.31
C ASP A 202 -12.14 -1.84 -4.89
N GLY A 203 -12.10 -0.51 -4.76
CA GLY A 203 -12.06 0.18 -3.48
C GLY A 203 -10.68 0.28 -2.82
N GLY A 204 -9.62 -0.30 -3.43
CA GLY A 204 -8.26 -0.31 -2.92
C GLY A 204 -7.94 -1.53 -2.05
N CYS A 205 -6.80 -1.49 -1.35
CA CYS A 205 -6.31 -2.60 -0.50
C CYS A 205 -7.26 -2.95 0.64
N VAL A 206 -8.08 -2.02 1.09
CA VAL A 206 -9.12 -2.26 2.12
C VAL A 206 -10.16 -3.31 1.70
N ASN A 207 -10.26 -3.61 0.42
CA ASN A 207 -11.07 -4.67 -0.16
C ASN A 207 -10.21 -5.77 -0.79
N GLY A 208 -9.00 -5.96 -0.28
CA GLY A 208 -8.12 -7.03 -0.72
C GLY A 208 -8.69 -8.42 -0.44
N PRO A 209 -8.14 -9.48 -1.09
CA PRO A 209 -8.71 -10.83 -1.04
C PRO A 209 -8.78 -11.43 0.37
N CYS A 210 -7.96 -10.97 1.31
CA CYS A 210 -7.94 -11.43 2.71
C CYS A 210 -8.46 -10.37 3.70
N SER A 211 -9.29 -9.43 3.23
CA SER A 211 -9.96 -8.47 4.11
C SER A 211 -11.07 -9.13 4.92
N LEU A 212 -11.11 -8.86 6.23
CA LEU A 212 -12.09 -9.46 7.15
C LEU A 212 -13.39 -8.64 7.28
N ALA A 213 -13.40 -7.40 6.78
CA ALA A 213 -14.56 -6.51 6.89
C ALA A 213 -15.13 -6.18 5.51
N PRO A 214 -16.46 -6.02 5.37
CA PRO A 214 -17.08 -5.50 4.17
C PRO A 214 -16.52 -4.11 3.81
N LEU A 215 -16.33 -3.84 2.52
CA LEU A 215 -15.75 -2.59 2.01
C LEU A 215 -16.38 -1.32 2.60
N THR A 216 -17.71 -1.30 2.69
CA THR A 216 -18.46 -0.15 3.24
C THR A 216 -18.12 0.14 4.70
N LEU A 217 -17.94 -0.92 5.50
CA LEU A 217 -17.54 -0.80 6.90
C LEU A 217 -16.09 -0.36 7.01
N ALA A 218 -15.18 -0.98 6.24
CA ALA A 218 -13.76 -0.63 6.22
C ALA A 218 -13.55 0.85 5.83
N LYS A 219 -14.15 1.32 4.73
CA LYS A 219 -14.09 2.73 4.32
C LYS A 219 -14.58 3.69 5.41
N ARG A 220 -15.70 3.35 6.09
CA ARG A 220 -16.23 4.19 7.19
C ARG A 220 -15.27 4.24 8.38
N GLN A 221 -14.68 3.12 8.76
CA GLN A 221 -13.75 3.05 9.90
C GLN A 221 -12.45 3.81 9.61
N ILE A 222 -11.89 3.68 8.41
CA ILE A 222 -10.70 4.43 8.02
C ILE A 222 -11.00 5.93 8.01
N LYS A 223 -12.11 6.36 7.38
CA LYS A 223 -12.50 7.77 7.39
C LYS A 223 -12.54 8.33 8.82
N LYS A 224 -13.18 7.60 9.75
CA LYS A 224 -13.24 8.00 11.17
C LYS A 224 -11.86 8.04 11.83
N ALA A 225 -10.93 7.18 11.43
CA ALA A 225 -9.57 7.17 11.95
C ALA A 225 -8.73 8.34 11.41
N LEU A 226 -8.99 8.79 10.18
CA LEU A 226 -8.29 9.92 9.55
C LEU A 226 -8.79 11.30 10.02
N GLU A 227 -9.97 11.37 10.66
CA GLU A 227 -10.56 12.59 11.22
C GLU A 227 -10.07 12.88 12.65
N LYS A 228 -9.38 11.94 13.29
CA LYS A 228 -8.78 12.08 14.63
C LYS A 228 -7.34 12.59 14.56
#